data_a9048b7f06fbd3517b76e192a88342eb
#
_entry.id   a9048b7f06fbd3517b76e192a88342eb
#
_cell.length_a   1.000
_cell.length_b   1.000
_cell.length_c   1.000
_cell.angle_alpha   90.00
_cell.angle_beta   90.00
_cell.angle_gamma   90.00
#
_symmetry.space_group_name_H-M   'P 1'
#
loop_
_entity.id
_entity.type
_entity.pdbx_description
1 polymer ?
#
loop_
_entity_poly.entity_id
_entity_poly.type
_entity_poly.pdbx_seq_one_letter_code
_entity_poly.pdbx_strand_id
1 'polypeptide(L)'
;MALQKCTLNLNPKRKELNPHGTLAFPCAGYSSVYTDNEENAIPWHWHEELEIIYVAEGRIELKIPSRSFYIEEGNAFVINSNILHYGIGADRCHLYSLVFSPLLVSGNEASVFAQKYIQPLISSDCFTGIPLLSSGHPDIIRLFLDAFDAMQKEPAGFEFTVRENLSRICFSLSKEFEDTWNAPEISRSQDNLRIRKMLEFIHKNYSADISLAEIARAADIGERECLRCFRKTIQLSPIQYLLKYRIMQGAEILLCCPENSISEIASSCGFDSPSNFAATFKRFYNRTPREYRKNAGDLFSRPSSISKTSSHSSSRSSL
;
A
#
# COMPACT_ATOMS: atom_id res chain seq x y z
N MET A 1 17.77 1.37 -2.12
CA MET A 1 16.64 1.43 -3.09
C MET A 1 16.43 2.90 -3.45
N ALA A 2 17.11 3.41 -4.45
CA ALA A 2 16.94 4.82 -4.84
C ALA A 2 15.48 5.13 -5.15
N LEU A 3 15.09 6.41 -5.07
CA LEU A 3 13.76 6.86 -5.47
C LEU A 3 13.36 6.21 -6.81
N GLN A 4 12.14 5.74 -6.92
CA GLN A 4 11.65 5.11 -8.15
C GLN A 4 11.34 6.19 -9.20
N LYS A 5 11.45 5.84 -10.48
CA LYS A 5 10.99 6.72 -11.55
C LYS A 5 9.46 6.61 -11.63
N CYS A 6 8.80 7.77 -11.63
CA CYS A 6 7.36 7.82 -11.83
C CYS A 6 7.03 7.50 -13.30
N THR A 7 6.72 6.23 -13.57
CA THR A 7 6.23 5.74 -14.86
C THR A 7 4.96 4.95 -14.59
N LEU A 8 3.81 5.54 -14.90
CA LEU A 8 2.52 4.89 -14.65
C LEU A 8 2.21 3.86 -15.75
N ASN A 9 2.07 2.61 -15.35
CA ASN A 9 1.57 1.53 -16.19
C ASN A 9 0.16 1.16 -15.75
N LEU A 10 -0.85 1.56 -16.52
CA LEU A 10 -2.24 1.46 -16.15
C LEU A 10 -2.96 0.36 -16.94
N ASN A 11 -3.80 -0.41 -16.26
CA ASN A 11 -4.74 -1.30 -16.95
C ASN A 11 -5.96 -0.51 -17.49
N PRO A 12 -6.86 -1.14 -18.29
CA PRO A 12 -8.07 -0.48 -18.81
C PRO A 12 -9.01 0.08 -17.71
N LYS A 13 -8.89 -0.38 -16.47
CA LYS A 13 -9.66 0.12 -15.33
C LYS A 13 -8.92 1.19 -14.53
N ARG A 14 -7.86 1.75 -15.09
CA ARG A 14 -7.03 2.77 -14.45
C ARG A 14 -6.29 2.34 -13.19
N LYS A 15 -6.19 1.03 -12.90
CA LYS A 15 -5.35 0.52 -11.82
C LYS A 15 -3.89 0.58 -12.25
N GLU A 16 -3.03 1.11 -11.38
CA GLU A 16 -1.59 1.04 -11.55
C GLU A 16 -1.09 -0.40 -11.35
N LEU A 17 -0.22 -0.84 -12.27
CA LEU A 17 0.32 -2.19 -12.29
C LEU A 17 1.77 -2.25 -11.79
N ASN A 18 2.44 -1.11 -11.67
CA ASN A 18 3.79 -1.06 -11.15
C ASN A 18 3.78 -1.30 -9.64
N PRO A 19 4.69 -2.11 -9.11
CA PRO A 19 4.80 -2.30 -7.67
C PRO A 19 5.45 -1.07 -7.02
N HIS A 20 4.89 -0.62 -5.91
CA HIS A 20 5.46 0.42 -5.08
C HIS A 20 6.40 -0.20 -4.03
N GLY A 21 7.69 -0.14 -4.31
CA GLY A 21 8.72 -0.78 -3.48
C GLY A 21 8.90 -2.25 -3.80
N THR A 22 9.25 -3.02 -2.79
CA THR A 22 9.46 -4.48 -2.88
C THR A 22 8.58 -5.19 -1.86
N LEU A 23 8.51 -6.51 -1.95
CA LEU A 23 7.81 -7.31 -0.94
C LEU A 23 8.41 -7.19 0.45
N ALA A 24 9.75 -7.16 0.52
CA ALA A 24 10.46 -7.02 1.78
C ALA A 24 10.30 -5.62 2.38
N PHE A 25 10.11 -4.62 1.53
CA PHE A 25 9.89 -3.23 1.92
C PHE A 25 8.88 -2.58 0.97
N PRO A 26 7.57 -2.70 1.24
CA PRO A 26 6.50 -2.26 0.34
C PRO A 26 6.23 -0.75 0.48
N CYS A 27 7.23 0.06 0.13
CA CYS A 27 7.20 1.51 0.08
C CYS A 27 8.06 2.00 -1.08
N ALA A 28 7.56 2.97 -1.82
CA ALA A 28 8.29 3.67 -2.87
C ALA A 28 8.28 5.18 -2.62
N GLY A 29 9.40 5.82 -2.87
CA GLY A 29 9.54 7.27 -2.89
C GLY A 29 9.69 7.78 -4.31
N TYR A 30 9.05 8.90 -4.61
CA TYR A 30 9.10 9.56 -5.91
C TYR A 30 9.44 11.05 -5.75
N SER A 31 10.27 11.55 -6.66
CA SER A 31 10.54 12.98 -6.81
C SER A 31 10.32 13.35 -8.27
N SER A 32 9.30 14.14 -8.56
CA SER A 32 8.85 14.40 -9.93
C SER A 32 8.44 15.85 -10.12
N VAL A 33 8.68 16.36 -11.32
CA VAL A 33 8.29 17.73 -11.72
C VAL A 33 7.13 17.63 -12.70
N TYR A 34 6.08 18.36 -12.41
CA TYR A 34 4.88 18.47 -13.22
C TYR A 34 4.67 19.91 -13.69
N THR A 35 3.93 20.06 -14.77
CA THR A 35 3.58 21.37 -15.34
C THR A 35 2.07 21.43 -15.60
N ASP A 36 1.58 22.55 -16.09
CA ASP A 36 0.21 22.77 -16.54
C ASP A 36 -0.15 22.02 -17.86
N ASN A 37 0.84 21.34 -18.47
CA ASN A 37 0.62 20.53 -19.65
C ASN A 37 -0.05 19.18 -19.28
N GLU A 38 -1.20 18.89 -19.88
CA GLU A 38 -1.93 17.63 -19.69
C GLU A 38 -1.09 16.38 -20.03
N GLU A 39 -0.13 16.49 -20.96
CA GLU A 39 0.79 15.38 -21.27
C GLU A 39 1.76 15.06 -20.13
N ASN A 40 2.01 16.01 -19.24
CA ASN A 40 2.84 15.88 -18.07
C ASN A 40 2.00 15.82 -16.78
N ALA A 41 0.71 15.58 -16.86
CA ALA A 41 -0.14 15.40 -15.69
C ALA A 41 -0.01 13.98 -15.12
N ILE A 42 -0.36 13.83 -13.85
CA ILE A 42 -0.62 12.53 -13.23
C ILE A 42 -1.99 12.07 -13.74
N PRO A 43 -2.08 11.07 -14.64
CA PRO A 43 -3.36 10.68 -15.23
C PRO A 43 -4.26 10.05 -14.18
N TRP A 44 -5.57 10.03 -14.43
CA TRP A 44 -6.51 9.32 -13.57
C TRP A 44 -6.08 7.87 -13.36
N HIS A 45 -5.74 7.52 -12.09
CA HIS A 45 -5.34 6.18 -11.70
C HIS A 45 -5.71 5.90 -10.24
N TRP A 46 -5.57 4.66 -9.83
CA TRP A 46 -5.72 4.21 -8.46
C TRP A 46 -4.79 3.03 -8.17
N HIS A 47 -4.44 2.88 -6.93
CA HIS A 47 -3.61 1.78 -6.41
C HIS A 47 -4.11 1.36 -5.01
N GLU A 48 -3.59 0.26 -4.49
CA GLU A 48 -4.03 -0.33 -3.23
C GLU A 48 -3.31 0.26 -2.01
N GLU A 49 -2.26 0.99 -2.27
CA GLU A 49 -1.41 1.64 -1.27
C GLU A 49 -2.04 2.95 -0.78
N LEU A 50 -1.57 3.40 0.38
CA LEU A 50 -1.70 4.78 0.83
C LEU A 50 -0.65 5.64 0.11
N GLU A 51 -1.00 6.86 -0.25
CA GLU A 51 -0.06 7.82 -0.81
C GLU A 51 -0.06 9.13 -0.03
N ILE A 52 1.11 9.68 0.20
CA ILE A 52 1.29 11.03 0.72
C ILE A 52 2.09 11.82 -0.31
N ILE A 53 1.51 12.92 -0.78
CA ILE A 53 2.12 13.85 -1.74
C ILE A 53 2.45 15.14 -1.00
N TYR A 54 3.68 15.61 -1.09
CA TYR A 54 4.13 16.88 -0.56
C TYR A 54 4.55 17.80 -1.71
N VAL A 55 4.13 19.05 -1.67
CA VAL A 55 4.50 20.07 -2.66
C VAL A 55 5.77 20.78 -2.20
N ALA A 56 6.90 20.42 -2.82
CA ALA A 56 8.21 21.00 -2.52
C ALA A 56 8.41 22.36 -3.18
N GLU A 57 7.82 22.59 -4.36
CA GLU A 57 7.83 23.85 -5.07
C GLU A 57 6.53 24.02 -5.87
N GLY A 58 6.00 25.22 -5.91
CA GLY A 58 4.86 25.58 -6.75
C GLY A 58 3.52 25.11 -6.20
N ARG A 59 2.62 24.65 -7.06
CA ARG A 59 1.25 24.26 -6.72
C ARG A 59 0.74 23.14 -7.62
N ILE A 60 -0.08 22.26 -7.06
CA ILE A 60 -0.79 21.21 -7.81
C ILE A 60 -2.30 21.29 -7.61
N GLU A 61 -3.07 21.02 -8.65
CA GLU A 61 -4.48 20.65 -8.55
C GLU A 61 -4.59 19.14 -8.47
N LEU A 62 -5.06 18.61 -7.34
CA LEU A 62 -5.36 17.20 -7.12
C LEU A 62 -6.86 16.97 -7.17
N LYS A 63 -7.30 15.95 -7.93
CA LYS A 63 -8.72 15.59 -8.10
C LYS A 63 -8.97 14.18 -7.63
N ILE A 64 -10.06 14.02 -6.90
CA ILE A 64 -10.72 12.74 -6.64
C ILE A 64 -12.15 12.83 -7.25
N PRO A 65 -12.90 11.75 -7.46
CA PRO A 65 -14.14 11.78 -8.26
C PRO A 65 -15.17 12.85 -7.87
N SER A 66 -15.23 13.25 -6.61
CA SER A 66 -16.22 14.21 -6.11
C SER A 66 -15.65 15.57 -5.72
N ARG A 67 -14.33 15.77 -5.76
CA ARG A 67 -13.67 16.95 -5.17
C ARG A 67 -12.37 17.28 -5.91
N SER A 68 -12.06 18.58 -5.96
CA SER A 68 -10.75 19.10 -6.37
C SER A 68 -10.10 19.87 -5.23
N PHE A 69 -8.79 19.79 -5.14
CA PHE A 69 -7.99 20.45 -4.11
C PHE A 69 -6.80 21.15 -4.75
N TYR A 70 -6.53 22.36 -4.34
CA TYR A 70 -5.31 23.09 -4.69
C TYR A 70 -4.36 23.01 -3.51
N ILE A 71 -3.20 22.40 -3.72
CA ILE A 71 -2.19 22.21 -2.69
C ILE A 71 -1.00 23.08 -3.05
N GLU A 72 -0.71 24.03 -2.19
CA GLU A 72 0.39 24.99 -2.31
C GLU A 72 1.69 24.40 -1.74
N GLU A 73 2.81 25.02 -2.11
CA GLU A 73 4.13 24.74 -1.55
C GLU A 73 4.12 24.65 -0.02
N GLY A 74 4.87 23.70 0.52
CA GLY A 74 4.99 23.47 1.97
C GLY A 74 3.84 22.66 2.58
N ASN A 75 2.81 22.33 1.80
CA ASN A 75 1.68 21.51 2.24
C ASN A 75 1.72 20.11 1.61
N ALA A 76 0.92 19.19 2.16
CA ALA A 76 0.82 17.84 1.67
C ALA A 76 -0.65 17.44 1.42
N PHE A 77 -0.83 16.29 0.78
CA PHE A 77 -2.12 15.66 0.57
C PHE A 77 -1.98 14.15 0.79
N VAL A 78 -2.88 13.57 1.54
CA VAL A 78 -2.93 12.12 1.73
C VAL A 78 -4.07 11.55 0.89
N ILE A 79 -3.78 10.48 0.16
CA ILE A 79 -4.76 9.73 -0.63
C ILE A 79 -4.91 8.35 0.01
N ASN A 80 -6.17 7.96 0.25
CA ASN A 80 -6.45 6.66 0.81
C ASN A 80 -6.30 5.54 -0.23
N SER A 81 -6.15 4.31 0.25
CA SER A 81 -6.11 3.09 -0.56
C SER A 81 -7.32 3.00 -1.49
N ASN A 82 -7.09 2.57 -2.73
CA ASN A 82 -8.13 2.33 -3.75
C ASN A 82 -8.92 3.58 -4.19
N ILE A 83 -8.41 4.78 -3.95
CA ILE A 83 -9.06 6.02 -4.39
C ILE A 83 -8.55 6.42 -5.77
N LEU A 84 -9.49 6.58 -6.71
CA LEU A 84 -9.19 7.13 -8.03
C LEU A 84 -8.79 8.59 -7.89
N HIS A 85 -7.63 8.97 -8.42
CA HIS A 85 -7.11 10.33 -8.32
C HIS A 85 -6.38 10.77 -9.59
N TYR A 86 -6.21 12.08 -9.71
CA TYR A 86 -5.57 12.77 -10.83
C TYR A 86 -4.84 13.99 -10.29
N GLY A 87 -3.73 14.38 -10.92
CA GLY A 87 -3.01 15.60 -10.56
C GLY A 87 -2.46 16.35 -11.76
N ILE A 88 -2.53 17.68 -11.72
CA ILE A 88 -1.90 18.55 -12.71
C ILE A 88 -1.23 19.73 -12.02
N GLY A 89 0.03 20.00 -12.36
CA GLY A 89 0.75 21.17 -11.86
C GLY A 89 0.10 22.46 -12.34
N ALA A 90 0.08 23.48 -11.50
CA ALA A 90 -0.13 24.83 -11.96
C ALA A 90 1.28 25.45 -12.15
N ASP A 91 1.63 25.83 -13.36
CA ASP A 91 2.99 26.17 -13.74
C ASP A 91 3.97 25.01 -13.48
N ARG A 92 5.18 25.29 -13.00
CA ARG A 92 6.15 24.27 -12.59
C ARG A 92 5.89 23.87 -11.14
N CYS A 93 5.63 22.59 -10.90
CA CYS A 93 5.40 22.05 -9.58
C CYS A 93 6.35 20.87 -9.32
N HIS A 94 7.07 20.89 -8.20
CA HIS A 94 7.93 19.79 -7.77
C HIS A 94 7.27 19.06 -6.60
N LEU A 95 7.05 17.76 -6.78
CA LEU A 95 6.38 16.89 -5.81
C LEU A 95 7.33 15.84 -5.25
N TYR A 96 7.22 15.60 -3.95
CA TYR A 96 7.71 14.41 -3.30
C TYR A 96 6.52 13.52 -2.95
N SER A 97 6.59 12.22 -3.22
CA SER A 97 5.57 11.31 -2.72
C SER A 97 6.16 10.04 -2.12
N LEU A 98 5.44 9.49 -1.14
CA LEU A 98 5.65 8.17 -0.57
C LEU A 98 4.37 7.37 -0.78
N VAL A 99 4.51 6.26 -1.52
CA VAL A 99 3.43 5.30 -1.77
C VAL A 99 3.78 4.02 -1.04
N PHE A 100 2.93 3.59 -0.10
CA PHE A 100 3.25 2.47 0.77
C PHE A 100 2.05 1.58 1.06
N SER A 101 2.31 0.28 1.12
CA SER A 101 1.29 -0.69 1.53
C SER A 101 0.92 -0.48 3.00
N PRO A 102 -0.37 -0.52 3.34
CA PRO A 102 -0.82 -0.55 4.75
C PRO A 102 -0.12 -1.62 5.59
N LEU A 103 0.31 -2.73 4.97
CA LEU A 103 1.04 -3.81 5.64
C LEU A 103 2.42 -3.39 6.15
N LEU A 104 3.05 -2.38 5.57
CA LEU A 104 4.31 -1.84 6.10
C LEU A 104 4.16 -1.37 7.54
N VAL A 105 3.04 -0.75 7.86
CA VAL A 105 2.72 -0.23 9.19
C VAL A 105 2.12 -1.33 10.08
N SER A 106 1.15 -2.06 9.58
CA SER A 106 0.39 -3.04 10.36
C SER A 106 1.13 -4.37 10.58
N GLY A 107 2.09 -4.72 9.73
CA GLY A 107 2.82 -5.98 9.75
C GLY A 107 2.00 -7.15 9.18
N ASN A 108 0.82 -7.40 9.72
CA ASN A 108 -0.13 -8.39 9.21
C ASN A 108 -1.57 -7.98 9.56
N GLU A 109 -2.54 -8.63 8.93
CA GLU A 109 -3.96 -8.27 9.08
C GLU A 109 -4.56 -8.63 10.45
N ALA A 110 -3.98 -9.59 11.16
CA ALA A 110 -4.42 -10.00 12.50
C ALA A 110 -3.82 -9.16 13.63
N SER A 111 -2.87 -8.28 13.33
CA SER A 111 -2.22 -7.45 14.33
C SER A 111 -3.17 -6.42 14.95
N VAL A 112 -2.89 -5.99 16.17
CA VAL A 112 -3.63 -4.89 16.82
C VAL A 112 -3.52 -3.59 16.00
N PHE A 113 -2.38 -3.37 15.31
CA PHE A 113 -2.18 -2.21 14.45
C PHE A 113 -3.14 -2.23 13.26
N ALA A 114 -3.28 -3.39 12.60
CA ALA A 114 -4.23 -3.55 11.52
C ALA A 114 -5.66 -3.33 12.01
N GLN A 115 -6.11 -4.11 13.01
CA GLN A 115 -7.51 -4.16 13.38
C GLN A 115 -8.02 -2.89 14.06
N LYS A 116 -7.17 -2.27 14.92
CA LYS A 116 -7.60 -1.11 15.70
C LYS A 116 -7.39 0.22 14.98
N TYR A 117 -6.37 0.33 14.12
CA TYR A 117 -5.96 1.62 13.55
C TYR A 117 -6.03 1.65 12.02
N ILE A 118 -5.36 0.71 11.33
CA ILE A 118 -5.18 0.81 9.88
C ILE A 118 -6.44 0.41 9.11
N GLN A 119 -7.07 -0.72 9.44
CA GLN A 119 -8.29 -1.15 8.76
C GLN A 119 -9.45 -0.17 8.92
N PRO A 120 -9.75 0.37 10.12
CA PRO A 120 -10.73 1.43 10.27
C PRO A 120 -10.41 2.67 9.44
N LEU A 121 -9.14 3.09 9.40
CA LEU A 121 -8.69 4.26 8.63
C LEU A 121 -8.93 4.06 7.13
N ILE A 122 -8.37 2.99 6.54
CA ILE A 122 -8.45 2.75 5.09
C ILE A 122 -9.85 2.38 4.61
N SER A 123 -10.70 1.86 5.49
CA SER A 123 -12.11 1.53 5.19
C SER A 123 -13.08 2.68 5.44
N SER A 124 -12.59 3.84 5.86
CA SER A 124 -13.44 5.00 6.16
C SER A 124 -13.89 5.71 4.88
N ASP A 125 -15.20 5.83 4.66
CA ASP A 125 -15.77 6.64 3.55
C ASP A 125 -15.46 8.14 3.71
N CYS A 126 -15.19 8.59 4.93
CA CYS A 126 -14.84 9.99 5.21
C CYS A 126 -13.39 10.30 4.84
N PHE A 127 -12.54 9.28 4.78
CA PHE A 127 -11.14 9.41 4.41
C PHE A 127 -10.90 8.92 2.98
N THR A 128 -11.22 9.74 2.00
CA THR A 128 -10.89 9.46 0.58
C THR A 128 -9.58 10.16 0.18
N GLY A 129 -9.40 11.38 0.64
CA GLY A 129 -8.20 12.18 0.50
C GLY A 129 -8.37 13.49 1.25
N ILE A 130 -7.33 13.93 1.92
CA ILE A 130 -7.33 15.14 2.75
C ILE A 130 -6.08 16.00 2.52
N PRO A 131 -6.24 17.33 2.46
CA PRO A 131 -5.12 18.25 2.50
C PRO A 131 -4.55 18.31 3.93
N LEU A 132 -3.23 18.25 4.03
CA LEU A 132 -2.47 18.46 5.26
C LEU A 132 -1.78 19.81 5.16
N LEU A 133 -2.41 20.84 5.73
CA LEU A 133 -1.85 22.17 5.76
C LEU A 133 -0.75 22.27 6.82
N SER A 134 0.36 22.93 6.49
CA SER A 134 1.48 23.14 7.41
C SER A 134 1.09 23.89 8.69
N SER A 135 0.06 24.74 8.61
CA SER A 135 -0.50 25.45 9.77
C SER A 135 -1.28 24.54 10.75
N GLY A 136 -1.87 23.46 10.26
CA GLY A 136 -2.68 22.53 11.06
C GLY A 136 -1.98 21.21 11.39
N HIS A 137 -1.05 20.77 10.53
CA HIS A 137 -0.41 19.46 10.61
C HIS A 137 1.13 19.53 10.50
N PRO A 138 1.81 20.46 11.21
CA PRO A 138 3.27 20.65 11.06
C PRO A 138 4.05 19.38 11.42
N ASP A 139 3.59 18.63 12.41
CA ASP A 139 4.25 17.39 12.83
C ASP A 139 4.12 16.28 11.77
N ILE A 140 2.97 16.14 11.10
CA ILE A 140 2.79 15.15 10.03
C ILE A 140 3.70 15.49 8.84
N ILE A 141 3.78 16.77 8.45
CA ILE A 141 4.66 17.22 7.36
C ILE A 141 6.13 16.95 7.70
N ARG A 142 6.56 17.25 8.93
CA ARG A 142 7.92 16.94 9.39
C ARG A 142 8.22 15.44 9.32
N LEU A 143 7.32 14.59 9.84
CA LEU A 143 7.46 13.14 9.78
C LEU A 143 7.55 12.64 8.34
N PHE A 144 6.76 13.20 7.43
CA PHE A 144 6.85 12.88 6.01
C PHE A 144 8.22 13.24 5.43
N LEU A 145 8.71 14.45 5.67
CA LEU A 145 10.00 14.92 5.17
C LEU A 145 11.16 14.08 5.72
N ASP A 146 11.12 13.73 7.00
CA ASP A 146 12.11 12.83 7.63
C ASP A 146 12.11 11.44 6.99
N ALA A 147 10.93 10.88 6.71
CA ALA A 147 10.78 9.59 6.02
C ALA A 147 11.28 9.68 4.57
N PHE A 148 10.94 10.74 3.86
CA PHE A 148 11.35 10.94 2.47
C PHE A 148 12.87 11.14 2.35
N ASP A 149 13.47 11.93 3.22
CA ASP A 149 14.92 12.15 3.28
C ASP A 149 15.67 10.83 3.56
N ALA A 150 15.16 10.03 4.52
CA ALA A 150 15.70 8.70 4.79
C ALA A 150 15.59 7.77 3.56
N MET A 151 14.44 7.81 2.85
CA MET A 151 14.24 7.03 1.62
C MET A 151 15.18 7.47 0.49
N GLN A 152 15.45 8.78 0.39
CA GLN A 152 16.32 9.34 -0.64
C GLN A 152 17.80 9.04 -0.40
N LYS A 153 18.26 9.13 0.86
CA LYS A 153 19.68 9.01 1.24
C LYS A 153 20.11 7.58 1.58
N GLU A 154 19.16 6.72 1.92
CA GLU A 154 19.38 5.32 2.32
C GLU A 154 20.49 5.13 3.38
N PRO A 155 20.51 5.88 4.48
CA PRO A 155 21.45 5.58 5.56
C PRO A 155 21.16 4.19 6.14
N ALA A 156 22.13 3.58 6.81
CA ALA A 156 21.92 2.28 7.45
C ALA A 156 20.70 2.31 8.38
N GLY A 157 19.74 1.41 8.16
CA GLY A 157 18.48 1.34 8.93
C GLY A 157 17.41 2.34 8.48
N PHE A 158 17.51 2.91 7.29
CA PHE A 158 16.51 3.85 6.76
C PHE A 158 15.08 3.24 6.75
N GLU A 159 14.96 1.94 6.58
CA GLU A 159 13.68 1.23 6.60
C GLU A 159 12.96 1.40 7.94
N PHE A 160 13.71 1.39 9.06
CA PHE A 160 13.15 1.68 10.39
C PHE A 160 12.66 3.12 10.47
N THR A 161 13.46 4.09 10.02
CA THR A 161 13.08 5.51 10.03
C THR A 161 11.83 5.76 9.21
N VAL A 162 11.75 5.20 8.00
CA VAL A 162 10.57 5.33 7.12
C VAL A 162 9.35 4.70 7.78
N ARG A 163 9.46 3.46 8.26
CA ARG A 163 8.34 2.75 8.90
C ARG A 163 7.87 3.45 10.17
N GLU A 164 8.78 3.93 11.02
CA GLU A 164 8.43 4.66 12.24
C GLU A 164 7.63 5.92 11.92
N ASN A 165 8.14 6.76 11.02
CA ASN A 165 7.49 8.01 10.66
C ASN A 165 6.12 7.77 10.01
N LEU A 166 6.00 6.83 9.06
CA LEU A 166 4.72 6.46 8.45
C LEU A 166 3.74 5.87 9.46
N SER A 167 4.21 5.10 10.44
CA SER A 167 3.37 4.58 11.54
C SER A 167 2.81 5.71 12.40
N ARG A 168 3.61 6.72 12.72
CA ARG A 168 3.19 7.90 13.48
C ARG A 168 2.20 8.75 12.69
N ILE A 169 2.41 8.92 11.39
CA ILE A 169 1.46 9.61 10.49
C ILE A 169 0.12 8.86 10.48
N CYS A 170 0.12 7.55 10.22
CA CYS A 170 -1.10 6.75 10.22
C CYS A 170 -1.84 6.81 11.57
N PHE A 171 -1.10 6.80 12.68
CA PHE A 171 -1.70 6.94 14.01
C PHE A 171 -2.33 8.33 14.22
N SER A 172 -1.68 9.40 13.78
CA SER A 172 -2.23 10.76 13.85
C SER A 172 -3.51 10.89 13.02
N LEU A 173 -3.48 10.37 11.78
CA LEU A 173 -4.67 10.31 10.92
C LEU A 173 -5.78 9.47 11.55
N SER A 174 -5.45 8.32 12.15
CA SER A 174 -6.45 7.48 12.79
C SER A 174 -7.14 8.20 13.95
N LYS A 175 -6.42 8.98 14.73
CA LYS A 175 -7.01 9.80 15.79
C LYS A 175 -7.93 10.89 15.26
N GLU A 176 -7.55 11.56 14.19
CA GLU A 176 -8.37 12.61 13.57
C GLU A 176 -9.72 12.09 13.11
N PHE A 177 -9.77 10.83 12.65
CA PHE A 177 -11.00 10.17 12.22
C PHE A 177 -11.67 9.31 13.29
N GLU A 178 -11.12 9.20 14.51
CA GLU A 178 -11.64 8.32 15.57
C GLU A 178 -13.09 8.63 15.93
N ASP A 179 -13.46 9.90 16.01
CA ASP A 179 -14.85 10.31 16.30
C ASP A 179 -15.82 9.89 15.18
N THR A 180 -15.34 9.83 13.93
CA THR A 180 -16.16 9.36 12.80
C THR A 180 -16.36 7.85 12.85
N TRP A 181 -15.43 7.09 13.45
CA TRP A 181 -15.55 5.63 13.61
C TRP A 181 -16.36 5.24 14.84
N ASN A 182 -16.29 6.03 15.89
CA ASN A 182 -17.04 5.84 17.14
C ASN A 182 -18.44 6.47 17.09
N ALA A 183 -18.78 7.18 16.00
CA ALA A 183 -20.14 7.68 15.80
C ALA A 183 -21.15 6.52 15.85
N PRO A 184 -22.34 6.72 16.43
CA PRO A 184 -23.38 5.70 16.50
C PRO A 184 -23.62 5.08 15.12
N GLU A 185 -23.96 3.78 15.08
CA GLU A 185 -24.17 2.99 13.84
C GLU A 185 -25.08 3.68 12.80
N ILE A 186 -25.91 4.63 13.23
CA ILE A 186 -26.80 5.41 12.38
C ILE A 186 -26.06 6.32 11.38
N SER A 187 -24.80 6.70 11.66
CA SER A 187 -23.99 7.57 10.78
C SER A 187 -22.97 6.80 9.92
N ARG A 188 -22.73 5.52 10.23
CA ARG A 188 -21.87 4.68 9.39
C ARG A 188 -22.63 4.28 8.14
N SER A 189 -22.05 4.48 6.97
CA SER A 189 -22.62 3.94 5.75
C SER A 189 -22.92 2.46 5.93
N GLN A 190 -24.14 2.05 5.67
CA GLN A 190 -24.59 0.65 5.74
C GLN A 190 -23.70 -0.26 4.87
N ASP A 191 -23.14 0.31 3.80
CA ASP A 191 -22.22 -0.35 2.90
C ASP A 191 -20.90 -0.74 3.60
N ASN A 192 -20.36 0.11 4.49
CA ASN A 192 -19.11 -0.18 5.20
C ASN A 192 -19.26 -1.32 6.21
N LEU A 193 -20.36 -1.35 6.94
CA LEU A 193 -20.65 -2.46 7.84
C LEU A 193 -20.79 -3.79 7.07
N ARG A 194 -21.46 -3.73 5.90
CA ARG A 194 -21.62 -4.90 5.02
C ARG A 194 -20.30 -5.39 4.46
N ILE A 195 -19.47 -4.46 3.95
CA ILE A 195 -18.14 -4.80 3.42
C ILE A 195 -17.28 -5.43 4.51
N ARG A 196 -17.25 -4.86 5.71
CA ARG A 196 -16.48 -5.42 6.82
C ARG A 196 -16.88 -6.87 7.13
N LYS A 197 -18.17 -7.14 7.28
CA LYS A 197 -18.67 -8.51 7.52
C LYS A 197 -18.27 -9.48 6.40
N MET A 198 -18.37 -9.03 5.15
CA MET A 198 -18.01 -9.86 3.99
C MET A 198 -16.50 -10.13 3.91
N LEU A 199 -15.66 -9.13 4.22
CA LEU A 199 -14.21 -9.30 4.26
C LEU A 199 -13.80 -10.24 5.40
N GLU A 200 -14.34 -10.07 6.60
CA GLU A 200 -14.11 -10.96 7.74
C GLU A 200 -14.48 -12.41 7.41
N PHE A 201 -15.60 -12.60 6.71
CA PHE A 201 -16.02 -13.92 6.23
C PHE A 201 -15.02 -14.54 5.23
N ILE A 202 -14.59 -13.74 4.23
CA ILE A 202 -13.60 -14.17 3.24
C ILE A 202 -12.29 -14.53 3.92
N HIS A 203 -11.76 -13.67 4.80
CA HIS A 203 -10.48 -13.90 5.47
C HIS A 203 -10.49 -15.14 6.36
N LYS A 204 -11.63 -15.43 7.01
CA LYS A 204 -11.77 -16.61 7.86
C LYS A 204 -11.91 -17.90 7.07
N ASN A 205 -12.46 -17.84 5.85
CA ASN A 205 -12.86 -19.03 5.08
C ASN A 205 -12.14 -19.16 3.73
N TYR A 206 -11.10 -18.35 3.45
CA TYR A 206 -10.48 -18.24 2.12
C TYR A 206 -9.96 -19.58 1.57
N SER A 207 -9.55 -20.51 2.42
CA SER A 207 -9.05 -21.83 2.02
C SER A 207 -10.15 -22.80 1.62
N ALA A 208 -11.41 -22.53 1.99
CA ALA A 208 -12.56 -23.34 1.62
C ALA A 208 -13.16 -22.88 0.28
N ASP A 209 -13.92 -23.75 -0.37
CA ASP A 209 -14.70 -23.39 -1.55
C ASP A 209 -15.91 -22.55 -1.13
N ILE A 210 -15.75 -21.21 -1.17
CA ILE A 210 -16.79 -20.26 -0.80
C ILE A 210 -17.40 -19.59 -2.03
N SER A 211 -18.72 -19.51 -2.05
CA SER A 211 -19.50 -18.92 -3.13
C SER A 211 -19.82 -17.45 -2.91
N LEU A 212 -20.20 -16.74 -3.98
CA LEU A 212 -20.71 -15.37 -3.90
C LEU A 212 -21.94 -15.26 -2.98
N ALA A 213 -22.83 -16.28 -3.01
CA ALA A 213 -24.02 -16.34 -2.17
C ALA A 213 -23.67 -16.41 -0.67
N GLU A 214 -22.64 -17.16 -0.29
CA GLU A 214 -22.18 -17.24 1.10
C GLU A 214 -21.53 -15.95 1.58
N ILE A 215 -20.73 -15.30 0.73
CA ILE A 215 -20.16 -13.98 1.02
C ILE A 215 -21.27 -12.95 1.24
N ALA A 216 -22.29 -12.92 0.38
CA ALA A 216 -23.43 -12.01 0.51
C ALA A 216 -24.24 -12.27 1.79
N ARG A 217 -24.47 -13.54 2.11
CA ARG A 217 -25.20 -13.98 3.32
C ARG A 217 -24.48 -13.55 4.61
N ALA A 218 -23.16 -13.49 4.63
CA ALA A 218 -22.39 -13.03 5.78
C ALA A 218 -22.71 -11.59 6.20
N ALA A 219 -23.24 -10.79 5.27
CA ALA A 219 -23.66 -9.41 5.51
C ALA A 219 -25.20 -9.24 5.46
N ASP A 220 -25.96 -10.32 5.46
CA ASP A 220 -27.44 -10.32 5.39
C ASP A 220 -27.99 -9.61 4.14
N ILE A 221 -27.31 -9.76 2.97
CA ILE A 221 -27.68 -9.13 1.69
C ILE A 221 -27.74 -10.15 0.56
N GLY A 222 -28.37 -9.74 -0.56
CA GLY A 222 -28.37 -10.54 -1.79
C GLY A 222 -27.08 -10.34 -2.61
N GLU A 223 -26.79 -11.26 -3.51
CA GLU A 223 -25.60 -11.25 -4.37
C GLU A 223 -25.42 -9.96 -5.18
N ARG A 224 -26.53 -9.42 -5.72
CA ARG A 224 -26.50 -8.15 -6.48
C ARG A 224 -25.99 -6.99 -5.63
N GLU A 225 -26.45 -6.91 -4.40
CA GLU A 225 -26.05 -5.88 -3.44
C GLU A 225 -24.60 -6.10 -2.96
N CYS A 226 -24.19 -7.35 -2.75
CA CYS A 226 -22.80 -7.73 -2.46
C CYS A 226 -21.86 -7.24 -3.58
N LEU A 227 -22.18 -7.52 -4.84
CA LEU A 227 -21.41 -7.05 -6.00
C LEU A 227 -21.36 -5.51 -6.04
N ARG A 228 -22.47 -4.83 -5.74
CA ARG A 228 -22.53 -3.36 -5.69
C ARG A 228 -21.62 -2.80 -4.61
N CYS A 229 -21.70 -3.33 -3.40
CA CYS A 229 -20.88 -2.90 -2.26
C CYS A 229 -19.38 -3.09 -2.54
N PHE A 230 -18.98 -4.28 -3.04
CA PHE A 230 -17.59 -4.54 -3.38
C PHE A 230 -17.07 -3.62 -4.50
N ARG A 231 -17.86 -3.39 -5.56
CA ARG A 231 -17.46 -2.48 -6.65
C ARG A 231 -17.29 -1.05 -6.17
N LYS A 232 -18.20 -0.59 -5.29
CA LYS A 232 -18.17 0.77 -4.78
C LYS A 232 -16.99 1.01 -3.85
N THR A 233 -16.67 0.04 -2.96
CA THR A 233 -15.71 0.24 -1.86
C THR A 233 -14.32 -0.32 -2.19
N ILE A 234 -14.25 -1.49 -2.82
CA ILE A 234 -12.99 -2.24 -3.05
C ILE A 234 -12.58 -2.22 -4.53
N GLN A 235 -13.50 -1.83 -5.43
CA GLN A 235 -13.33 -1.80 -6.89
C GLN A 235 -13.00 -3.16 -7.54
N LEU A 236 -13.14 -4.25 -6.77
CA LEU A 236 -13.06 -5.64 -7.21
C LEU A 236 -14.43 -6.31 -7.06
N SER A 237 -14.64 -7.46 -7.72
CA SER A 237 -15.73 -8.34 -7.33
C SER A 237 -15.34 -9.16 -6.09
N PRO A 238 -16.30 -9.70 -5.30
CA PRO A 238 -16.01 -10.54 -4.14
C PRO A 238 -15.08 -11.72 -4.48
N ILE A 239 -15.32 -12.40 -5.61
CA ILE A 239 -14.50 -13.52 -6.04
C ILE A 239 -13.11 -13.09 -6.51
N GLN A 240 -12.98 -11.91 -7.15
CA GLN A 240 -11.67 -11.36 -7.49
C GLN A 240 -10.87 -11.00 -6.23
N TYR A 241 -11.54 -10.45 -5.21
CA TYR A 241 -10.91 -10.19 -3.91
C TYR A 241 -10.49 -11.50 -3.21
N LEU A 242 -11.35 -12.51 -3.16
CA LEU A 242 -11.01 -13.84 -2.63
C LEU A 242 -9.76 -14.43 -3.31
N LEU A 243 -9.70 -14.40 -4.65
CA LEU A 243 -8.55 -14.92 -5.40
C LEU A 243 -7.28 -14.11 -5.08
N LYS A 244 -7.39 -12.78 -4.97
CA LYS A 244 -6.28 -11.93 -4.55
C LYS A 244 -5.80 -12.31 -3.15
N TYR A 245 -6.70 -12.45 -2.20
CA TYR A 245 -6.39 -12.80 -0.82
C TYR A 245 -5.70 -14.17 -0.72
N ARG A 246 -6.23 -15.19 -1.42
CA ARG A 246 -5.60 -16.51 -1.54
C ARG A 246 -4.16 -16.45 -2.05
N ILE A 247 -3.91 -15.61 -3.07
CA ILE A 247 -2.57 -15.42 -3.64
C ILE A 247 -1.64 -14.70 -2.66
N MET A 248 -2.13 -13.74 -1.90
CA MET A 248 -1.35 -13.05 -0.86
C MET A 248 -0.94 -14.04 0.25
N GLN A 249 -1.88 -14.87 0.74
CA GLN A 249 -1.58 -15.93 1.71
C GLN A 249 -0.58 -16.96 1.16
N GLY A 250 -0.72 -17.34 -0.11
CA GLY A 250 0.25 -18.20 -0.80
C GLY A 250 1.65 -17.60 -0.89
N ALA A 251 1.75 -16.29 -1.12
CA ALA A 251 3.02 -15.58 -1.14
C ALA A 251 3.69 -15.58 0.25
N GLU A 252 2.93 -15.38 1.31
CA GLU A 252 3.42 -15.45 2.68
C GLU A 252 3.94 -16.86 3.03
N ILE A 253 3.16 -17.91 2.73
CA ILE A 253 3.56 -19.32 2.97
C ILE A 253 4.81 -19.68 2.16
N LEU A 254 4.95 -19.20 0.92
CA LEU A 254 6.16 -19.42 0.10
C LEU A 254 7.43 -18.90 0.78
N LEU A 255 7.35 -17.84 1.57
CA LEU A 255 8.47 -17.23 2.27
C LEU A 255 8.72 -17.85 3.65
N CYS A 256 7.64 -18.10 4.41
CA CYS A 256 7.72 -18.58 5.78
C CYS A 256 7.97 -20.11 5.87
N CYS A 257 7.53 -20.86 4.86
CA CYS A 257 7.60 -22.34 4.84
C CYS A 257 8.27 -22.81 3.53
N PRO A 258 9.58 -22.62 3.37
CA PRO A 258 10.29 -22.93 2.13
C PRO A 258 10.28 -24.43 1.78
N GLU A 259 10.05 -25.31 2.75
CA GLU A 259 9.93 -26.77 2.61
C GLU A 259 8.64 -27.19 1.95
N ASN A 260 7.56 -26.39 2.02
CA ASN A 260 6.29 -26.77 1.43
C ASN A 260 6.36 -26.79 -0.10
N SER A 261 5.83 -27.81 -0.71
CA SER A 261 5.70 -27.87 -2.17
C SER A 261 4.69 -26.83 -2.68
N ILE A 262 4.83 -26.42 -3.94
CA ILE A 262 3.87 -25.49 -4.57
C ILE A 262 2.45 -26.09 -4.58
N SER A 263 2.34 -27.43 -4.66
CA SER A 263 1.05 -28.13 -4.63
C SER A 263 0.37 -28.04 -3.26
N GLU A 264 1.12 -28.24 -2.19
CA GLU A 264 0.62 -28.10 -0.82
C GLU A 264 0.17 -26.68 -0.53
N ILE A 265 0.97 -25.68 -0.95
CA ILE A 265 0.61 -24.26 -0.79
C ILE A 265 -0.66 -23.93 -1.59
N ALA A 266 -0.76 -24.39 -2.84
CA ALA A 266 -1.95 -24.18 -3.65
C ALA A 266 -3.21 -24.73 -2.95
N SER A 267 -3.14 -25.97 -2.44
CA SER A 267 -4.24 -26.61 -1.72
C SER A 267 -4.59 -25.87 -0.43
N SER A 268 -3.60 -25.48 0.38
CA SER A 268 -3.82 -24.75 1.64
C SER A 268 -4.42 -23.36 1.43
N CYS A 269 -4.22 -22.78 0.24
CA CYS A 269 -4.82 -21.51 -0.17
C CYS A 269 -6.17 -21.67 -0.90
N GLY A 270 -6.74 -22.87 -0.96
CA GLY A 270 -8.06 -23.13 -1.57
C GLY A 270 -8.05 -23.12 -3.10
N PHE A 271 -6.93 -23.47 -3.74
CA PHE A 271 -6.88 -23.68 -5.19
C PHE A 271 -7.08 -25.16 -5.52
N ASP A 272 -7.94 -25.45 -6.49
CA ASP A 272 -8.23 -26.82 -6.96
C ASP A 272 -7.04 -27.47 -7.66
N SER A 273 -6.11 -26.65 -8.21
CA SER A 273 -4.92 -27.16 -8.86
C SER A 273 -3.72 -26.25 -8.69
N PRO A 274 -2.50 -26.82 -8.60
CA PRO A 274 -1.24 -26.07 -8.58
C PRO A 274 -1.03 -25.22 -9.83
N SER A 275 -1.54 -25.66 -10.98
CA SER A 275 -1.44 -24.92 -12.25
C SER A 275 -2.28 -23.65 -12.22
N ASN A 276 -3.50 -23.70 -11.68
CA ASN A 276 -4.35 -22.53 -11.51
C ASN A 276 -3.74 -21.54 -10.51
N PHE A 277 -3.20 -22.03 -9.40
CA PHE A 277 -2.45 -21.24 -8.44
C PHE A 277 -1.27 -20.52 -9.11
N ALA A 278 -0.41 -21.27 -9.83
CA ALA A 278 0.79 -20.70 -10.46
C ALA A 278 0.44 -19.66 -11.54
N ALA A 279 -0.58 -19.91 -12.36
CA ALA A 279 -1.04 -18.98 -13.38
C ALA A 279 -1.62 -17.68 -12.75
N THR A 280 -2.44 -17.84 -11.72
CA THR A 280 -3.02 -16.72 -10.97
C THR A 280 -1.92 -15.94 -10.24
N PHE A 281 -1.00 -16.62 -9.58
CA PHE A 281 0.14 -16.01 -8.90
C PHE A 281 1.00 -15.17 -9.85
N LYS A 282 1.34 -15.73 -11.03
CA LYS A 282 2.11 -15.01 -12.05
C LYS A 282 1.38 -13.76 -12.55
N ARG A 283 0.05 -13.81 -12.65
CA ARG A 283 -0.76 -12.63 -13.04
C ARG A 283 -0.71 -11.51 -12.01
N PHE A 284 -0.62 -11.83 -10.69
CA PHE A 284 -0.56 -10.84 -9.62
C PHE A 284 0.85 -10.32 -9.36
N TYR A 285 1.86 -11.20 -9.37
CA TYR A 285 3.24 -10.85 -9.00
C TYR A 285 4.21 -10.75 -10.18
N ASN A 286 3.75 -10.94 -11.42
CA ASN A 286 4.58 -10.99 -12.64
C ASN A 286 5.73 -12.02 -12.59
N ARG A 287 5.66 -12.98 -11.66
CA ARG A 287 6.64 -14.04 -11.41
C ARG A 287 5.92 -15.32 -11.02
N THR A 288 6.53 -16.45 -11.34
CA THR A 288 6.03 -17.74 -10.86
C THR A 288 6.28 -17.90 -9.36
N PRO A 289 5.51 -18.76 -8.65
CA PRO A 289 5.75 -19.03 -7.23
C PRO A 289 7.18 -19.50 -6.93
N ARG A 290 7.79 -20.28 -7.84
CA ARG A 290 9.17 -20.75 -7.70
C ARG A 290 10.19 -19.63 -7.81
N GLU A 291 10.04 -18.75 -8.80
CA GLU A 291 10.90 -17.56 -8.97
C GLU A 291 10.77 -16.61 -7.79
N TYR A 292 9.56 -16.45 -7.27
CA TYR A 292 9.26 -15.63 -6.12
C TYR A 292 9.99 -16.13 -4.87
N ARG A 293 9.88 -17.42 -4.55
CA ARG A 293 10.58 -18.08 -3.44
C ARG A 293 12.10 -17.95 -3.57
N LYS A 294 12.66 -18.19 -4.77
CA LYS A 294 14.09 -18.11 -5.02
C LYS A 294 14.65 -16.72 -4.78
N ASN A 295 13.99 -15.70 -5.30
CA ASN A 295 14.46 -14.31 -5.17
C ASN A 295 14.42 -13.81 -3.73
N ALA A 296 13.50 -14.26 -2.91
CA ALA A 296 13.49 -13.97 -1.48
C ALA A 296 14.66 -14.66 -0.75
N GLY A 297 14.96 -15.91 -1.08
CA GLY A 297 16.15 -16.61 -0.55
C GLY A 297 17.46 -15.88 -0.85
N ASP A 298 17.59 -15.31 -2.03
CA ASP A 298 18.78 -14.53 -2.44
C ASP A 298 18.90 -13.20 -1.69
N LEU A 299 17.80 -12.58 -1.28
CA LEU A 299 17.78 -11.36 -0.47
C LEU A 299 18.20 -11.60 0.98
N PHE A 300 17.83 -12.75 1.55
CA PHE A 300 18.23 -13.13 2.91
C PHE A 300 19.60 -13.79 2.98
N SER A 301 20.18 -14.23 1.85
CA SER A 301 21.45 -14.98 1.76
C SER A 301 22.67 -14.10 1.48
N ARG A 302 22.52 -12.81 1.24
CA ARG A 302 23.67 -11.90 1.06
C ARG A 302 24.28 -11.58 2.43
N PRO A 303 25.48 -12.12 2.79
CA PRO A 303 26.19 -11.63 3.95
C PRO A 303 26.56 -10.17 3.70
N SER A 304 26.25 -9.31 4.67
CA SER A 304 26.78 -7.95 4.72
C SER A 304 28.29 -8.02 4.62
N SER A 305 28.85 -7.61 3.48
CA SER A 305 30.28 -7.43 3.32
C SER A 305 30.71 -6.25 4.18
N ILE A 306 30.95 -6.52 5.46
CA ILE A 306 31.70 -5.62 6.32
C ILE A 306 33.12 -5.63 5.76
N SER A 307 33.47 -4.60 5.00
CA SER A 307 34.84 -4.35 4.58
C SER A 307 35.70 -4.17 5.82
N LYS A 308 36.50 -5.21 6.15
CA LYS A 308 37.58 -5.06 7.08
C LYS A 308 38.63 -4.14 6.44
N THR A 309 38.59 -2.86 6.75
CA THR A 309 39.75 -1.99 6.53
C THR A 309 40.82 -2.43 7.51
N SER A 310 41.77 -3.20 6.99
CA SER A 310 43.03 -3.53 7.67
C SER A 310 43.86 -2.26 7.81
N SER A 311 43.89 -1.72 9.01
CA SER A 311 44.87 -0.71 9.42
C SER A 311 46.28 -1.37 9.45
N HIS A 312 47.06 -1.15 8.44
CA HIS A 312 48.49 -1.37 8.51
C HIS A 312 49.15 -0.17 9.21
N SER A 313 49.44 -0.34 10.46
CA SER A 313 50.39 0.51 11.20
C SER A 313 51.81 0.04 10.82
N SER A 314 52.50 0.77 9.97
CA SER A 314 53.93 0.64 9.79
C SER A 314 54.65 1.55 10.80
N SER A 315 55.13 0.94 11.86
CA SER A 315 56.17 1.50 12.70
C SER A 315 57.49 1.58 11.88
N ARG A 316 58.05 2.76 11.71
CA ARG A 316 59.47 2.96 11.40
C ARG A 316 60.07 3.81 12.51
N SER A 317 60.83 3.12 13.35
CA SER A 317 61.95 3.69 14.11
C SER A 317 63.03 4.16 13.15
N SER A 318 63.62 5.30 13.39
CA SER A 318 65.08 5.50 13.29
C SER A 318 65.47 6.94 13.61
N LEU A 319 66.32 7.09 14.62
CA LEU A 319 67.34 8.10 14.87
C LEU A 319 66.89 9.51 15.19
#